data_fb5feb06a90473d29b0346a652b49838
#
_entry.id   fb5feb06a90473d29b0346a652b49838
#
_cell.length_a   1.000
_cell.length_b   1.000
_cell.length_c   1.000
_cell.angle_alpha   90.00
_cell.angle_beta   90.00
_cell.angle_gamma   90.00
#
_symmetry.space_group_name_H-M   'P 1'
#
loop_
_entity.id
_entity.type
_entity.pdbx_description
1 polymer ?
#
loop_
_entity_poly.entity_id
_entity_poly.type
_entity_poly.pdbx_seq_one_letter_code
_entity_poly.pdbx_strand_id
1 'polypeptide(L)'
;MFPTAAADFLEYERFHLIESITPLIESGKIKVFSINSINNESWLNDEMAPQHKASRHQQYNEYVYNEVVPFINNDCNSEAPIYTTGASLGALHAANIFFKRPDLIAGTIAMSGAYSLRTYSKGYFDDNCYFNSPVDYLSNLTDENILDQMRDNKKIIITTGQGNYE
;
A
#
# COMPACT_ATOMS: atom_id res chain seq x y z
N MET A 1 -0.63 -6.63 -4.56
CA MET A 1 -1.87 -5.82 -4.69
C MET A 1 -2.60 -5.81 -3.35
N PHE A 2 -3.09 -4.63 -2.94
CA PHE A 2 -3.79 -4.41 -1.67
C PHE A 2 -5.26 -4.11 -1.95
N PRO A 3 -6.21 -4.86 -1.33
CA PRO A 3 -7.63 -4.67 -1.57
C PRO A 3 -8.15 -3.34 -0.97
N THR A 4 -9.33 -2.93 -1.44
CA THR A 4 -10.03 -1.78 -0.86
C THR A 4 -10.56 -2.10 0.55
N ALA A 5 -11.03 -1.11 1.25
CA ALA A 5 -11.70 -1.14 2.56
C ALA A 5 -11.78 -2.54 3.23
N ALA A 6 -12.93 -3.19 3.16
CA ALA A 6 -13.23 -4.48 3.79
C ALA A 6 -13.09 -5.68 2.83
N ALA A 7 -12.54 -5.47 1.64
CA ALA A 7 -12.38 -6.52 0.63
C ALA A 7 -11.22 -7.48 0.95
N ASP A 8 -11.22 -8.62 0.28
CA ASP A 8 -10.18 -9.65 0.38
C ASP A 8 -9.26 -9.66 -0.85
N PHE A 9 -8.28 -10.57 -0.84
CA PHE A 9 -7.28 -10.72 -1.91
C PHE A 9 -7.87 -11.09 -3.29
N LEU A 10 -9.12 -11.57 -3.38
CA LEU A 10 -9.79 -11.91 -4.64
C LEU A 10 -10.52 -10.71 -5.28
N GLU A 11 -10.50 -9.55 -4.65
CA GLU A 11 -11.24 -8.38 -5.14
C GLU A 11 -10.92 -8.03 -6.59
N TYR A 12 -9.63 -7.98 -6.93
CA TYR A 12 -9.18 -7.57 -8.27
C TYR A 12 -9.48 -8.62 -9.35
N GLU A 13 -9.68 -9.90 -8.97
CA GLU A 13 -10.22 -10.92 -9.87
C GLU A 13 -11.72 -10.67 -10.11
N ARG A 14 -12.49 -10.45 -9.04
CA ARG A 14 -13.93 -10.18 -9.13
C ARG A 14 -14.26 -8.92 -9.93
N PHE A 15 -13.40 -7.93 -9.91
CA PHE A 15 -13.54 -6.69 -10.71
C PHE A 15 -12.81 -6.74 -12.05
N HIS A 16 -12.43 -7.92 -12.54
CA HIS A 16 -11.81 -8.14 -13.85
C HIS A 16 -10.49 -7.39 -14.09
N LEU A 17 -9.83 -6.88 -13.04
CA LEU A 17 -8.54 -6.22 -13.20
C LEU A 17 -7.45 -7.22 -13.58
N ILE A 18 -7.46 -8.41 -12.97
CA ILE A 18 -6.51 -9.48 -13.30
C ILE A 18 -6.73 -9.94 -14.74
N GLU A 19 -7.99 -10.11 -15.17
CA GLU A 19 -8.32 -10.42 -16.55
C GLU A 19 -7.76 -9.37 -17.53
N SER A 20 -7.88 -8.10 -17.21
CA SER A 20 -7.39 -6.99 -18.05
C SER A 20 -5.87 -7.01 -18.26
N ILE A 21 -5.11 -7.56 -17.32
CA ILE A 21 -3.64 -7.65 -17.38
C ILE A 21 -3.15 -9.07 -17.73
N THR A 22 -4.04 -10.01 -17.99
CA THR A 22 -3.71 -11.40 -18.36
C THR A 22 -2.67 -11.49 -19.49
N PRO A 23 -2.72 -10.68 -20.56
CA PRO A 23 -1.68 -10.75 -21.60
C PRO A 23 -0.26 -10.45 -21.11
N LEU A 24 -0.11 -9.64 -20.06
CA LEU A 24 1.19 -9.37 -19.44
C LEU A 24 1.64 -10.54 -18.55
N ILE A 25 0.69 -11.17 -17.87
CA ILE A 25 0.95 -12.34 -17.02
C ILE A 25 1.36 -13.54 -17.89
N GLU A 26 0.58 -13.86 -18.92
CA GLU A 26 0.82 -14.99 -19.83
C GLU A 26 2.12 -14.83 -20.65
N SER A 27 2.49 -13.60 -20.98
CA SER A 27 3.78 -13.32 -21.62
C SER A 27 4.98 -13.34 -20.67
N GLY A 28 4.77 -13.64 -19.38
CA GLY A 28 5.81 -13.68 -18.36
C GLY A 28 6.44 -12.32 -18.01
N LYS A 29 5.78 -11.20 -18.38
CA LYS A 29 6.29 -9.86 -18.11
C LYS A 29 6.03 -9.41 -16.67
N ILE A 30 4.97 -9.90 -16.07
CA ILE A 30 4.61 -9.63 -14.67
C ILE A 30 4.12 -10.90 -13.99
N LYS A 31 4.32 -10.95 -12.67
CA LYS A 31 3.68 -11.89 -11.75
C LYS A 31 2.91 -11.10 -10.71
N VAL A 32 1.70 -11.54 -10.38
CA VAL A 32 0.81 -10.81 -9.49
C VAL A 32 0.63 -11.56 -8.18
N PHE A 33 0.76 -10.84 -7.08
CA PHE A 33 0.50 -11.32 -5.73
C PHE A 33 -0.57 -10.45 -5.09
N SER A 34 -1.72 -11.02 -4.78
CA SER A 34 -2.78 -10.35 -4.04
C SER A 34 -2.77 -10.83 -2.60
N ILE A 35 -2.80 -9.91 -1.66
CA ILE A 35 -2.79 -10.21 -0.23
C ILE A 35 -3.99 -9.57 0.46
N ASN A 36 -4.42 -10.13 1.58
CA ASN A 36 -5.44 -9.51 2.42
C ASN A 36 -4.92 -8.24 3.09
N SER A 37 -5.82 -7.32 3.38
CA SER A 37 -5.56 -6.23 4.32
C SER A 37 -6.02 -6.58 5.74
N ILE A 38 -5.63 -5.73 6.68
CA ILE A 38 -6.09 -5.81 8.07
C ILE A 38 -7.14 -4.73 8.41
N ASN A 39 -7.73 -4.11 7.40
CA ASN A 39 -8.59 -2.94 7.63
C ASN A 39 -9.75 -3.23 8.59
N ASN A 40 -10.34 -4.44 8.53
CA ASN A 40 -11.38 -4.89 9.46
C ASN A 40 -10.86 -5.11 10.89
N GLU A 41 -9.56 -5.32 11.06
CA GLU A 41 -8.90 -5.46 12.36
C GLU A 41 -8.15 -4.19 12.77
N SER A 42 -8.35 -3.09 12.05
CA SER A 42 -7.69 -1.82 12.24
C SER A 42 -8.68 -0.68 11.97
N TRP A 43 -8.48 0.10 10.91
CA TRP A 43 -9.18 1.37 10.65
C TRP A 43 -10.70 1.26 10.54
N LEU A 44 -11.23 0.13 10.09
CA LEU A 44 -12.68 -0.12 9.96
C LEU A 44 -13.29 -0.81 11.19
N ASN A 45 -12.51 -1.11 12.22
CA ASN A 45 -13.04 -1.67 13.47
C ASN A 45 -13.47 -0.53 14.39
N ASP A 46 -14.77 -0.27 14.47
CA ASP A 46 -15.30 0.83 15.29
C ASP A 46 -15.24 0.57 16.80
N GLU A 47 -15.09 -0.68 17.23
CA GLU A 47 -14.98 -1.07 18.63
C GLU A 47 -13.52 -1.00 19.16
N MET A 48 -12.55 -0.98 18.25
CA MET A 48 -11.12 -0.95 18.62
C MET A 48 -10.67 0.47 18.97
N ALA A 49 -9.92 0.61 20.05
CA ALA A 49 -9.30 1.88 20.43
C ALA A 49 -8.34 2.38 19.34
N PRO A 50 -8.32 3.70 19.02
CA PRO A 50 -7.53 4.23 17.90
C PRO A 50 -6.03 3.91 17.96
N GLN A 51 -5.42 3.90 19.15
CA GLN A 51 -4.02 3.51 19.32
C GLN A 51 -3.75 2.06 18.92
N HIS A 52 -4.71 1.16 19.15
CA HIS A 52 -4.57 -0.24 18.73
C HIS A 52 -4.72 -0.37 17.20
N LYS A 53 -5.62 0.40 16.58
CA LYS A 53 -5.75 0.48 15.12
C LYS A 53 -4.44 0.91 14.48
N ALA A 54 -3.83 1.97 15.00
CA ALA A 54 -2.55 2.50 14.51
C ALA A 54 -1.42 1.47 14.67
N SER A 55 -1.34 0.80 15.82
CA SER A 55 -0.37 -0.27 16.06
C SER A 55 -0.55 -1.45 15.11
N ARG A 56 -1.80 -1.89 14.87
CA ARG A 56 -2.10 -2.97 13.92
C ARG A 56 -1.68 -2.61 12.49
N HIS A 57 -1.90 -1.37 12.06
CA HIS A 57 -1.44 -0.90 10.75
C HIS A 57 0.10 -0.97 10.66
N GLN A 58 0.81 -0.53 11.70
CA GLN A 58 2.27 -0.63 11.70
C GLN A 58 2.75 -2.09 11.65
N GLN A 59 2.13 -2.99 12.41
CA GLN A 59 2.43 -4.43 12.33
C GLN A 59 2.19 -5.01 10.94
N TYR A 60 1.16 -4.52 10.24
CA TYR A 60 0.89 -4.94 8.87
C TYR A 60 1.99 -4.49 7.90
N ASN A 61 2.52 -3.28 8.05
CA ASN A 61 3.67 -2.85 7.25
C ASN A 61 4.88 -3.78 7.49
N GLU A 62 5.17 -4.10 8.77
CA GLU A 62 6.27 -5.01 9.11
C GLU A 62 6.06 -6.42 8.52
N TYR A 63 4.83 -6.93 8.54
CA TYR A 63 4.48 -8.18 7.86
C TYR A 63 4.79 -8.12 6.35
N VAL A 64 4.41 -7.03 5.68
CA VAL A 64 4.69 -6.88 4.24
C VAL A 64 6.20 -6.86 3.99
N TYR A 65 6.98 -6.11 4.78
CA TYR A 65 8.42 -6.01 4.58
C TYR A 65 9.16 -7.30 4.90
N ASN A 66 8.80 -7.95 6.01
CA ASN A 66 9.60 -9.03 6.58
C ASN A 66 9.12 -10.43 6.14
N GLU A 67 7.90 -10.56 5.63
CA GLU A 67 7.33 -11.84 5.21
C GLU A 67 6.91 -11.84 3.74
N VAL A 68 6.09 -10.88 3.30
CA VAL A 68 5.55 -10.86 1.93
C VAL A 68 6.64 -10.60 0.89
N VAL A 69 7.50 -9.59 1.10
CA VAL A 69 8.58 -9.28 0.17
C VAL A 69 9.58 -10.44 0.04
N PRO A 70 10.08 -11.03 1.14
CA PRO A 70 10.92 -12.23 1.05
C PRO A 70 10.22 -13.43 0.38
N PHE A 71 8.94 -13.64 0.66
CA PHE A 71 8.15 -14.68 0.00
C PHE A 71 8.12 -14.49 -1.52
N ILE A 72 7.84 -13.25 -1.98
CA ILE A 72 7.81 -12.91 -3.42
C ILE A 72 9.17 -13.20 -4.07
N ASN A 73 10.26 -12.75 -3.46
CA ASN A 73 11.60 -12.97 -3.98
C ASN A 73 11.95 -14.46 -4.08
N ASN A 74 11.60 -15.24 -3.06
CA ASN A 74 11.81 -16.68 -3.05
C ASN A 74 10.95 -17.40 -4.10
N ASP A 75 9.66 -17.03 -4.23
CA ASP A 75 8.74 -17.64 -5.19
C ASP A 75 9.07 -17.26 -6.64
N CYS A 76 9.62 -16.08 -6.87
CA CYS A 76 10.13 -15.66 -8.17
C CYS A 76 11.55 -16.20 -8.46
N ASN A 77 12.23 -16.74 -7.47
CA ASN A 77 13.65 -17.13 -7.54
C ASN A 77 14.52 -16.01 -8.15
N SER A 78 14.22 -14.76 -7.81
CA SER A 78 14.90 -13.58 -8.33
C SER A 78 14.59 -12.36 -7.46
N GLU A 79 15.45 -11.35 -7.54
CA GLU A 79 15.21 -10.00 -7.00
C GLU A 79 14.55 -9.10 -8.06
N ALA A 80 13.48 -9.59 -8.69
CA ALA A 80 12.72 -8.80 -9.65
C ALA A 80 12.11 -7.56 -8.96
N PRO A 81 12.03 -6.41 -9.66
CA PRO A 81 11.50 -5.20 -9.06
C PRO A 81 10.03 -5.37 -8.64
N ILE A 82 9.74 -5.10 -7.37
CA ILE A 82 8.40 -5.21 -6.79
C ILE A 82 7.70 -3.86 -6.88
N TYR A 83 6.48 -3.87 -7.41
CA TYR A 83 5.59 -2.72 -7.45
C TYR A 83 4.38 -2.96 -6.57
N THR A 84 4.02 -1.97 -5.76
CA THR A 84 2.79 -2.01 -4.97
C THR A 84 1.63 -1.37 -5.72
N THR A 85 0.43 -1.90 -5.55
CA THR A 85 -0.78 -1.28 -6.13
C THR A 85 -2.00 -1.55 -5.29
N GLY A 86 -2.97 -0.66 -5.38
CA GLY A 86 -4.26 -0.77 -4.71
C GLY A 86 -5.16 0.41 -4.99
N ALA A 87 -6.41 0.31 -4.57
CA ALA A 87 -7.40 1.36 -4.65
C ALA A 87 -7.95 1.73 -3.27
N SER A 88 -8.39 2.97 -3.08
CA SER A 88 -8.97 3.46 -1.80
C SER A 88 -8.01 3.23 -0.62
N LEU A 89 -8.40 2.50 0.44
CA LEU A 89 -7.50 2.11 1.53
C LEU A 89 -6.35 1.21 1.04
N GLY A 90 -6.56 0.41 -0.01
CA GLY A 90 -5.48 -0.34 -0.66
C GLY A 90 -4.43 0.56 -1.31
N ALA A 91 -4.84 1.72 -1.83
CA ALA A 91 -3.92 2.73 -2.35
C ALA A 91 -3.10 3.38 -1.22
N LEU A 92 -3.71 3.62 -0.05
CA LEU A 92 -2.97 4.05 1.14
C LEU A 92 -1.87 3.04 1.49
N HIS A 93 -2.22 1.75 1.60
CA HIS A 93 -1.22 0.70 1.89
C HIS A 93 -0.12 0.67 0.83
N ALA A 94 -0.49 0.66 -0.46
CA ALA A 94 0.46 0.60 -1.57
C ALA A 94 1.45 1.76 -1.55
N ALA A 95 0.94 2.99 -1.44
CA ALA A 95 1.76 4.20 -1.42
C ALA A 95 2.62 4.29 -0.15
N ASN A 96 2.03 4.03 1.03
CA ASN A 96 2.73 4.12 2.29
C ASN A 96 3.88 3.11 2.41
N ILE A 97 3.66 1.87 1.97
CA ILE A 97 4.67 0.80 1.92
C ILE A 97 5.85 1.24 1.04
N PHE A 98 5.59 1.78 -0.14
CA PHE A 98 6.62 2.29 -1.03
C PHE A 98 7.38 3.49 -0.41
N PHE A 99 6.68 4.51 0.07
CA PHE A 99 7.34 5.71 0.58
C PHE A 99 8.18 5.47 1.83
N LYS A 100 7.83 4.48 2.64
CA LYS A 100 8.61 4.10 3.82
C LYS A 100 9.82 3.22 3.49
N ARG A 101 9.73 2.39 2.46
CA ARG A 101 10.77 1.42 2.08
C ARG A 101 11.03 1.42 0.57
N PRO A 102 11.49 2.57 0.01
CA PRO A 102 11.87 2.63 -1.40
C PRO A 102 13.09 1.76 -1.75
N ASP A 103 13.82 1.28 -0.75
CA ASP A 103 14.87 0.28 -0.90
C ASP A 103 14.33 -1.11 -1.29
N LEU A 104 13.14 -1.50 -0.80
CA LEU A 104 12.50 -2.78 -1.08
C LEU A 104 11.53 -2.73 -2.25
N ILE A 105 10.95 -1.58 -2.51
CA ILE A 105 9.85 -1.41 -3.47
C ILE A 105 10.30 -0.50 -4.61
N ALA A 106 10.14 -0.96 -5.84
CA ALA A 106 10.57 -0.25 -7.05
C ALA A 106 9.58 0.85 -7.49
N GLY A 107 8.35 0.83 -7.00
CA GLY A 107 7.36 1.85 -7.31
C GLY A 107 5.97 1.51 -6.82
N THR A 108 5.03 2.44 -7.04
CA THR A 108 3.64 2.29 -6.60
C THR A 108 2.66 2.79 -7.65
N ILE A 109 1.52 2.11 -7.77
CA ILE A 109 0.36 2.54 -8.55
C ILE A 109 -0.82 2.63 -7.59
N ALA A 110 -1.15 3.83 -7.17
CA ALA A 110 -2.14 4.09 -6.13
C ALA A 110 -3.37 4.79 -6.75
N MET A 111 -4.54 4.17 -6.63
CA MET A 111 -5.76 4.58 -7.32
C MET A 111 -6.79 5.12 -6.32
N SER A 112 -7.23 6.36 -6.47
CA SER A 112 -8.29 7.00 -5.66
C SER A 112 -8.10 6.77 -4.16
N GLY A 113 -6.90 7.07 -3.66
CA GLY A 113 -6.47 6.73 -2.30
C GLY A 113 -6.87 7.77 -1.25
N ALA A 114 -7.11 7.31 -0.03
CA ALA A 114 -7.22 8.14 1.15
C ALA A 114 -5.86 8.18 1.87
N TYR A 115 -5.04 9.18 1.61
CA TYR A 115 -3.65 9.23 2.10
C TYR A 115 -3.48 9.89 3.48
N SER A 116 -4.59 10.14 4.21
CA SER A 116 -4.61 10.61 5.58
C SER A 116 -5.38 9.66 6.48
N LEU A 117 -4.82 9.37 7.65
CA LEU A 117 -5.49 8.56 8.67
C LEU A 117 -6.38 9.37 9.61
N ARG A 118 -6.41 10.70 9.51
CA ARG A 118 -7.12 11.59 10.43
C ARG A 118 -8.62 11.28 10.54
N THR A 119 -9.25 10.94 9.43
CA THR A 119 -10.67 10.56 9.40
C THR A 119 -10.92 9.23 10.12
N TYR A 120 -10.00 8.27 9.98
CA TYR A 120 -10.15 6.93 10.56
C TYR A 120 -9.75 6.87 12.04
N SER A 121 -8.87 7.76 12.48
CA SER A 121 -8.37 7.80 13.85
C SER A 121 -9.29 8.53 14.82
N LYS A 122 -10.38 9.15 14.35
CA LYS A 122 -11.38 9.85 15.17
C LYS A 122 -10.77 10.89 16.12
N GLY A 123 -9.74 11.61 15.65
CA GLY A 123 -9.04 12.66 16.42
C GLY A 123 -7.84 12.16 17.22
N TYR A 124 -7.61 10.87 17.33
CA TYR A 124 -6.36 10.32 17.87
C TYR A 124 -5.25 10.42 16.82
N PHE A 125 -4.05 10.85 17.22
CA PHE A 125 -2.95 10.98 16.27
C PHE A 125 -1.61 10.87 16.99
N ASP A 126 -1.02 9.69 16.98
CA ASP A 126 0.30 9.37 17.51
C ASP A 126 1.34 9.19 16.38
N ASP A 127 2.56 8.80 16.73
CA ASP A 127 3.63 8.54 15.77
C ASP A 127 3.25 7.43 14.77
N ASN A 128 2.50 6.40 15.18
CA ASN A 128 2.02 5.38 14.26
C ASN A 128 1.00 5.93 13.27
N CYS A 129 0.13 6.84 13.68
CA CYS A 129 -0.76 7.56 12.76
C CYS A 129 0.04 8.47 11.84
N TYR A 130 0.95 9.25 12.38
CA TYR A 130 1.78 10.20 11.62
C TYR A 130 2.58 9.49 10.52
N PHE A 131 3.38 8.49 10.88
CA PHE A 131 4.22 7.74 9.93
C PHE A 131 3.47 6.76 9.04
N ASN A 132 2.14 6.69 9.15
CA ASN A 132 1.27 5.94 8.24
C ASN A 132 0.27 6.83 7.49
N SER A 133 0.42 8.16 7.60
CA SER A 133 -0.32 9.16 6.83
C SER A 133 0.62 9.86 5.84
N PRO A 134 0.74 9.43 4.59
CA PRO A 134 1.65 10.03 3.62
C PRO A 134 1.55 11.54 3.50
N VAL A 135 0.35 12.11 3.57
CA VAL A 135 0.16 13.58 3.52
C VAL A 135 0.73 14.32 4.73
N ASP A 136 0.90 13.64 5.86
CA ASP A 136 1.44 14.26 7.07
C ASP A 136 2.97 14.17 7.13
N TYR A 137 3.58 13.00 6.83
CA TYR A 137 5.02 12.84 7.00
C TYR A 137 5.85 13.20 5.77
N LEU A 138 5.34 13.03 4.54
CA LEU A 138 6.14 13.26 3.33
C LEU A 138 6.57 14.73 3.18
N SER A 139 5.73 15.68 3.58
CA SER A 139 6.07 17.11 3.54
C SER A 139 7.21 17.48 4.50
N ASN A 140 7.47 16.65 5.50
CA ASN A 140 8.51 16.85 6.50
C ASN A 140 9.67 15.87 6.36
N LEU A 141 9.67 15.06 5.31
CA LEU A 141 10.71 14.07 5.07
C LEU A 141 12.01 14.75 4.64
N THR A 142 13.04 14.61 5.46
CA THR A 142 14.38 15.22 5.26
C THR A 142 15.50 14.18 5.15
N ASP A 143 15.17 12.90 5.21
CA ASP A 143 16.16 11.83 5.04
C ASP A 143 16.55 11.75 3.55
N GLU A 144 17.73 12.27 3.24
CA GLU A 144 18.24 12.31 1.86
C GLU A 144 18.43 10.91 1.27
N ASN A 145 18.74 9.89 2.07
CA ASN A 145 18.86 8.52 1.55
C ASN A 145 17.52 8.01 1.02
N ILE A 146 16.42 8.26 1.75
CA ILE A 146 15.07 7.88 1.31
C ILE A 146 14.65 8.72 0.10
N LEU A 147 14.92 10.03 0.13
CA LEU A 147 14.59 10.93 -0.97
C LEU A 147 15.33 10.56 -2.26
N ASP A 148 16.61 10.26 -2.18
CA ASP A 148 17.41 9.84 -3.34
C ASP A 148 16.93 8.50 -3.90
N GLN A 149 16.62 7.53 -3.05
CA GLN A 149 16.02 6.28 -3.50
C GLN A 149 14.67 6.48 -4.19
N MET A 150 13.84 7.43 -3.74
CA MET A 150 12.57 7.76 -4.40
C MET A 150 12.77 8.50 -5.74
N ARG A 151 13.84 9.27 -5.90
CA ARG A 151 14.19 9.98 -7.15
C ARG A 151 14.81 9.06 -8.18
N ASP A 152 15.54 8.04 -7.75
CA ASP A 152 16.34 7.18 -8.61
C ASP A 152 15.52 6.04 -9.21
N ASN A 153 15.12 6.21 -10.49
CA ASN A 153 14.44 5.21 -11.32
C ASN A 153 13.12 4.64 -10.76
N LYS A 154 12.51 5.29 -9.77
CA LYS A 154 11.23 4.82 -9.21
C LYS A 154 10.05 5.24 -10.08
N LYS A 155 8.98 4.43 -10.03
CA LYS A 155 7.73 4.69 -10.72
C LYS A 155 6.63 4.97 -9.72
N ILE A 156 6.19 6.21 -9.66
CA ILE A 156 5.11 6.67 -8.78
C ILE A 156 3.96 7.12 -9.66
N ILE A 157 2.85 6.39 -9.61
CA ILE A 157 1.63 6.70 -10.34
C ILE A 157 0.51 6.84 -9.32
N ILE A 158 -0.04 8.03 -9.19
CA ILE A 158 -1.19 8.31 -8.35
C ILE A 158 -2.30 8.79 -9.28
N THR A 159 -3.41 8.08 -9.27
CA THR A 159 -4.57 8.40 -10.10
C THR A 159 -5.79 8.67 -9.24
N THR A 160 -6.64 9.58 -9.70
CA THR A 160 -7.96 9.82 -9.12
C THR A 160 -8.96 9.98 -10.26
N GLY A 161 -10.21 9.64 -10.02
CA GLY A 161 -11.27 9.89 -10.99
C GLY A 161 -11.69 11.37 -10.98
N GLN A 162 -12.68 11.70 -11.77
CA GLN A 162 -13.38 12.99 -11.74
C GLN A 162 -14.85 12.72 -11.44
N GLY A 163 -15.32 13.04 -10.26
CA GLY A 163 -16.70 12.76 -9.88
C GLY A 163 -17.04 13.15 -8.44
N ASN A 164 -18.19 12.71 -7.99
CA ASN A 164 -18.75 13.10 -6.68
C ASN A 164 -18.09 12.42 -5.46
N TYR A 165 -17.07 11.60 -5.66
CA TYR A 165 -16.35 10.88 -4.59
C TYR A 165 -14.93 11.40 -4.36
N GLU A 166 -14.60 12.58 -4.91
CA GLU A 166 -13.23 13.12 -4.92
C GLU A 166 -13.14 14.52 -4.38
#